data_0c2bb48a92c4c25e74cbc3644ce1dcdd
#
_entry.id   0c2bb48a92c4c25e74cbc3644ce1dcdd
#
_cell.length_a   1.000
_cell.length_b   1.000
_cell.length_c   1.000
_cell.angle_alpha   90.00
_cell.angle_beta   90.00
_cell.angle_gamma   90.00
#
_symmetry.space_group_name_H-M   'P 1'
#
loop_
_entity.id
_entity.type
_entity.pdbx_description
1 polymer ?
#
loop_
_entity_poly.entity_id
_entity_poly.type
_entity_poly.pdbx_seq_one_letter_code
_entity_poly.pdbx_strand_id
1 'polypeptide(L)'
;MTKRLRPDQFPPWYDGQSINEAAFCREFLASHKLLYTENSVFTPEGRMTDVAPLKTEIYQIIEPYASTSVPKQISNIIELLKITAHIDDFPPQTDRIHVANGTLFLDGSFSASKDEIVRSRFPVVY
;
A
#
# COMPACT_ATOMS: atom_id res chain seq x y z
N MET A 1 10.07 -0.60 -26.05
CA MET A 1 11.03 0.50 -26.04
C MET A 1 10.70 1.47 -24.91
N THR A 2 11.68 1.77 -24.09
CA THR A 2 11.47 2.64 -22.92
C THR A 2 11.46 4.10 -23.36
N LYS A 3 10.43 4.84 -22.98
CA LYS A 3 10.34 6.25 -23.29
C LYS A 3 11.35 7.02 -22.42
N ARG A 4 12.19 7.82 -23.06
CA ARG A 4 13.16 8.65 -22.35
C ARG A 4 12.45 9.89 -21.77
N LEU A 5 12.58 10.07 -20.47
CA LEU A 5 12.00 11.22 -19.78
C LEU A 5 13.05 12.30 -19.56
N ARG A 6 12.61 13.55 -19.51
CA ARG A 6 13.46 14.67 -19.11
C ARG A 6 13.61 14.70 -17.59
N PRO A 7 14.70 15.29 -17.04
CA PRO A 7 14.90 15.34 -15.60
C PRO A 7 13.74 15.99 -14.83
N ASP A 8 13.04 16.94 -15.41
CA ASP A 8 11.89 17.59 -14.80
C ASP A 8 10.64 16.69 -14.74
N GLN A 9 10.68 15.55 -15.44
CA GLN A 9 9.61 14.56 -15.47
C GLN A 9 9.90 13.36 -14.57
N PHE A 10 11.06 13.35 -13.89
CA PHE A 10 11.42 12.25 -13.02
C PHE A 10 10.58 12.28 -11.75
N PRO A 11 10.11 11.11 -11.28
CA PRO A 11 9.48 11.04 -9.97
C PRO A 11 10.50 11.32 -8.85
N PRO A 12 10.04 11.68 -7.64
CA PRO A 12 10.95 12.04 -6.54
C PRO A 12 11.93 10.94 -6.15
N TRP A 13 11.65 9.69 -6.49
CA TRP A 13 12.48 8.53 -6.12
C TRP A 13 13.46 8.12 -7.21
N TYR A 14 13.58 8.90 -8.30
CA TYR A 14 14.47 8.59 -9.42
C TYR A 14 15.36 9.78 -9.73
N ASP A 15 16.66 9.56 -9.79
CA ASP A 15 17.65 10.63 -10.01
C ASP A 15 18.21 10.66 -11.43
N GLY A 16 17.72 9.80 -12.32
CA GLY A 16 18.22 9.66 -13.68
C GLY A 16 19.17 8.48 -13.87
N GLN A 17 19.62 7.87 -12.79
CA GLN A 17 20.52 6.72 -12.83
C GLN A 17 20.02 5.55 -12.01
N SER A 18 19.48 5.81 -10.83
CA SER A 18 19.05 4.76 -9.92
C SER A 18 17.76 5.14 -9.22
N ILE A 19 17.09 4.11 -8.69
CA ILE A 19 15.84 4.24 -7.93
C ILE A 19 16.22 4.31 -6.46
N ASN A 20 15.74 5.37 -5.77
CA ASN A 20 15.83 5.46 -4.31
C ASN A 20 14.66 4.69 -3.73
N GLU A 21 14.94 3.49 -3.23
CA GLU A 21 13.90 2.57 -2.75
C GLU A 21 13.13 3.12 -1.56
N ALA A 22 13.82 3.80 -0.64
CA ALA A 22 13.17 4.40 0.52
C ALA A 22 12.23 5.54 0.11
N ALA A 23 12.67 6.40 -0.81
CA ALA A 23 11.83 7.48 -1.33
C ALA A 23 10.62 6.93 -2.10
N PHE A 24 10.81 5.85 -2.86
CA PHE A 24 9.72 5.17 -3.55
C PHE A 24 8.67 4.68 -2.55
N CYS A 25 9.09 4.06 -1.46
CA CYS A 25 8.18 3.56 -0.44
C CYS A 25 7.35 4.69 0.19
N ARG A 26 7.97 5.82 0.49
CA ARG A 26 7.26 6.97 1.04
C ARG A 26 6.21 7.50 0.08
N GLU A 27 6.57 7.63 -1.19
CA GLU A 27 5.66 8.10 -2.23
C GLU A 27 4.53 7.10 -2.46
N PHE A 28 4.85 5.82 -2.50
CA PHE A 28 3.88 4.76 -2.69
C PHE A 28 2.86 4.73 -1.54
N LEU A 29 3.34 4.84 -0.30
CA LEU A 29 2.44 4.84 0.86
C LEU A 29 1.60 6.12 0.96
N ALA A 30 2.04 7.21 0.33
CA ALA A 30 1.23 8.43 0.25
C ALA A 30 0.00 8.25 -0.64
N SER A 31 0.07 7.35 -1.63
CA SER A 31 -1.01 7.11 -2.58
C SER A 31 -1.72 5.76 -2.36
N HIS A 32 -1.13 4.85 -1.59
CA HIS A 32 -1.66 3.51 -1.33
C HIS A 32 -1.70 3.25 0.16
N LYS A 33 -2.87 2.98 0.71
CA LYS A 33 -3.01 2.69 2.14
C LYS A 33 -2.64 1.24 2.40
N LEU A 34 -1.56 1.04 3.14
CA LEU A 34 -1.07 -0.27 3.54
C LEU A 34 -0.67 -0.25 5.01
N LEU A 35 -0.93 -1.35 5.71
CA LEU A 35 -0.40 -1.61 7.04
C LEU A 35 0.19 -3.01 7.06
N TYR A 36 1.25 -3.20 7.84
CA TYR A 36 1.88 -4.50 8.01
C TYR A 36 1.90 -4.86 9.49
N THR A 37 1.20 -5.93 9.82
CA THR A 37 1.15 -6.48 11.17
C THR A 37 0.73 -7.94 11.08
N GLU A 38 0.97 -8.72 12.12
CA GLU A 38 0.60 -10.13 12.18
C GLU A 38 1.17 -10.92 10.96
N ASN A 39 2.37 -10.53 10.50
CA ASN A 39 3.03 -11.13 9.34
C ASN A 39 2.20 -11.04 8.04
N SER A 40 1.35 -10.04 7.93
CA SER A 40 0.47 -9.87 6.77
C SER A 40 0.37 -8.41 6.38
N VAL A 41 0.10 -8.18 5.09
CA VAL A 41 -0.21 -6.85 4.56
C VAL A 41 -1.72 -6.68 4.56
N PHE A 42 -2.17 -5.55 5.10
CA PHE A 42 -3.58 -5.18 5.12
C PHE A 42 -3.80 -3.92 4.28
N THR A 43 -4.88 -3.91 3.52
CA THR A 43 -5.32 -2.78 2.70
C THR A 43 -6.75 -2.42 3.08
N PRO A 44 -7.33 -1.31 2.55
CA PRO A 44 -8.75 -1.03 2.78
C PRO A 44 -9.68 -2.15 2.32
N GLU A 45 -9.22 -3.02 1.43
CA GLU A 45 -9.98 -4.17 0.94
C GLU A 45 -9.85 -5.40 1.85
N GLY A 46 -8.96 -5.34 2.83
CA GLY A 46 -8.75 -6.42 3.78
C GLY A 46 -7.33 -6.97 3.76
N ARG A 47 -7.18 -8.17 4.33
CA ARG A 47 -5.89 -8.85 4.41
C ARG A 47 -5.47 -9.35 3.04
N MET A 48 -4.23 -9.06 2.66
CA MET A 48 -3.66 -9.53 1.40
C MET A 48 -3.06 -10.94 1.63
N THR A 49 -3.65 -11.94 0.98
CA THR A 49 -3.20 -13.33 1.12
C THR A 49 -1.98 -13.63 0.27
N ASP A 50 -1.76 -12.84 -0.79
CA ASP A 50 -0.64 -12.98 -1.70
C ASP A 50 -0.14 -11.60 -2.09
N VAL A 51 1.18 -11.39 -2.03
CA VAL A 51 1.78 -10.10 -2.40
C VAL A 51 2.08 -9.99 -3.89
N ALA A 52 1.77 -11.01 -4.69
CA ALA A 52 2.03 -10.98 -6.13
C ALA A 52 1.36 -9.79 -6.84
N PRO A 53 0.09 -9.43 -6.57
CA PRO A 53 -0.49 -8.23 -7.17
C PRO A 53 0.26 -6.95 -6.81
N LEU A 54 0.76 -6.85 -5.57
CA LEU A 54 1.55 -5.71 -5.13
C LEU A 54 2.88 -5.63 -5.87
N LYS A 55 3.56 -6.78 -6.03
CA LYS A 55 4.79 -6.86 -6.79
C LYS A 55 4.58 -6.45 -8.24
N THR A 56 3.48 -6.88 -8.85
CA THR A 56 3.14 -6.53 -10.23
C THR A 56 2.94 -5.03 -10.38
N GLU A 57 2.20 -4.44 -9.46
CA GLU A 57 1.96 -3.00 -9.48
C GLU A 57 3.27 -2.20 -9.35
N ILE A 58 4.12 -2.60 -8.41
CA ILE A 58 5.43 -1.96 -8.22
C ILE A 58 6.27 -2.11 -9.50
N TYR A 59 6.30 -3.29 -10.08
CA TYR A 59 7.03 -3.53 -11.33
C TYR A 59 6.57 -2.59 -12.44
N GLN A 60 5.26 -2.43 -12.61
CA GLN A 60 4.71 -1.56 -13.64
C GLN A 60 5.11 -0.10 -13.43
N ILE A 61 5.26 0.33 -12.18
CA ILE A 61 5.66 1.70 -11.88
C ILE A 61 7.15 1.91 -12.14
N ILE A 62 8.01 0.99 -11.72
CA ILE A 62 9.46 1.17 -11.79
C ILE A 62 10.09 0.72 -13.11
N GLU A 63 9.39 -0.10 -13.90
CA GLU A 63 9.93 -0.68 -15.12
C GLU A 63 10.57 0.36 -16.07
N PRO A 64 9.95 1.53 -16.33
CA PRO A 64 10.57 2.52 -17.22
C PRO A 64 11.88 3.10 -16.71
N TYR A 65 12.17 2.96 -15.42
CA TYR A 65 13.34 3.58 -14.77
C TYR A 65 14.37 2.55 -14.33
N ALA A 66 13.99 1.29 -14.22
CA ALA A 66 14.88 0.23 -13.75
C ALA A 66 15.84 -0.19 -14.86
N SER A 67 17.13 -0.27 -14.54
CA SER A 67 18.15 -0.65 -15.49
C SER A 67 18.62 -2.10 -15.31
N THR A 68 18.75 -2.54 -14.05
CA THR A 68 19.26 -3.88 -13.72
C THR A 68 18.61 -4.38 -12.44
N SER A 69 18.70 -5.71 -12.23
CA SER A 69 18.32 -6.32 -10.95
C SER A 69 16.90 -5.99 -10.49
N VAL A 70 15.94 -5.94 -11.44
CA VAL A 70 14.55 -5.56 -11.14
C VAL A 70 13.92 -6.46 -10.08
N PRO A 71 14.06 -7.80 -10.12
CA PRO A 71 13.49 -8.65 -9.06
C PRO A 71 14.05 -8.33 -7.68
N LYS A 72 15.34 -8.03 -7.60
CA LYS A 72 15.98 -7.67 -6.32
C LYS A 72 15.44 -6.33 -5.82
N GLN A 73 15.28 -5.34 -6.71
CA GLN A 73 14.70 -4.05 -6.34
C GLN A 73 13.27 -4.20 -5.84
N ILE A 74 12.46 -5.02 -6.49
CA ILE A 74 11.09 -5.27 -6.05
C ILE A 74 11.09 -5.90 -4.67
N SER A 75 11.94 -6.90 -4.43
CA SER A 75 12.05 -7.54 -3.11
C SER A 75 12.47 -6.55 -2.04
N ASN A 76 13.44 -5.67 -2.33
CA ASN A 76 13.90 -4.65 -1.40
C ASN A 76 12.77 -3.66 -1.07
N ILE A 77 12.03 -3.24 -2.09
CA ILE A 77 10.90 -2.31 -1.92
C ILE A 77 9.82 -2.95 -1.05
N ILE A 78 9.49 -4.21 -1.28
CA ILE A 78 8.49 -4.93 -0.48
C ILE A 78 8.93 -5.00 0.99
N GLU A 79 10.20 -5.33 1.26
CA GLU A 79 10.70 -5.37 2.63
C GLU A 79 10.67 -3.99 3.30
N LEU A 80 11.05 -2.93 2.57
CA LEU A 80 10.98 -1.58 3.08
C LEU A 80 9.53 -1.13 3.34
N LEU A 81 8.59 -1.52 2.48
CA LEU A 81 7.17 -1.23 2.70
C LEU A 81 6.67 -1.89 3.99
N LYS A 82 7.06 -3.13 4.25
CA LYS A 82 6.69 -3.83 5.48
C LYS A 82 7.23 -3.11 6.71
N ILE A 83 8.48 -2.67 6.66
CA ILE A 83 9.10 -1.94 7.77
C ILE A 83 8.43 -0.59 7.98
N THR A 84 8.21 0.16 6.90
CA THR A 84 7.68 1.52 6.96
C THR A 84 6.21 1.54 7.37
N ALA A 85 5.44 0.54 6.92
CA ALA A 85 4.00 0.43 7.21
C ALA A 85 3.71 -0.42 8.45
N HIS A 86 4.74 -0.88 9.17
CA HIS A 86 4.57 -1.76 10.32
C HIS A 86 3.84 -1.07 11.46
N ILE A 87 2.89 -1.78 12.05
CA ILE A 87 2.24 -1.42 13.31
C ILE A 87 2.23 -2.66 14.22
N ASP A 88 2.22 -2.45 15.53
CA ASP A 88 2.23 -3.57 16.48
C ASP A 88 0.88 -4.29 16.48
N ASP A 89 -0.20 -3.53 16.44
CA ASP A 89 -1.56 -4.07 16.39
C ASP A 89 -2.50 -2.97 15.90
N PHE A 90 -3.69 -3.38 15.48
CA PHE A 90 -4.72 -2.41 15.11
C PHE A 90 -5.18 -1.63 16.34
N PRO A 91 -5.40 -0.30 16.21
CA PRO A 91 -5.97 0.49 17.31
C PRO A 91 -7.35 -0.04 17.70
N PRO A 92 -7.69 -0.07 18.97
CA PRO A 92 -9.03 -0.48 19.38
C PRO A 92 -10.07 0.50 18.85
N GLN A 93 -11.21 -0.06 18.41
CA GLN A 93 -12.30 0.74 17.84
C GLN A 93 -13.53 0.55 18.67
N THR A 94 -13.89 1.58 19.45
CA THR A 94 -14.99 1.52 20.41
C THR A 94 -16.23 2.29 19.96
N ASP A 95 -16.12 3.08 18.88
CA ASP A 95 -17.18 3.98 18.42
C ASP A 95 -17.80 3.56 17.09
N ARG A 96 -17.37 2.44 16.51
CA ARG A 96 -17.78 2.05 15.16
C ARG A 96 -17.70 0.55 14.93
N ILE A 97 -18.48 0.08 13.97
CA ILE A 97 -18.48 -1.30 13.51
C ILE A 97 -18.22 -1.30 12.02
N HIS A 98 -17.22 -2.05 11.58
CA HIS A 98 -16.91 -2.20 10.17
C HIS A 98 -17.72 -3.36 9.59
N VAL A 99 -18.51 -3.05 8.56
CA VAL A 99 -19.35 -4.02 7.86
C VAL A 99 -18.90 -4.14 6.40
N ALA A 100 -19.49 -5.07 5.66
CA ALA A 100 -19.05 -5.38 4.30
C ALA A 100 -19.06 -4.16 3.37
N ASN A 101 -20.03 -3.26 3.53
CA ASN A 101 -20.19 -2.09 2.64
C ASN A 101 -19.81 -0.75 3.28
N GLY A 102 -19.14 -0.74 4.43
CA GLY A 102 -18.70 0.51 5.03
C GLY A 102 -18.49 0.43 6.53
N THR A 103 -18.77 1.52 7.21
CA THR A 103 -18.59 1.63 8.67
C THR A 103 -19.86 2.22 9.29
N LEU A 104 -20.42 1.52 10.28
CA LEU A 104 -21.55 1.97 11.10
C LEU A 104 -21.01 2.54 12.40
N PHE A 105 -21.34 3.80 12.70
CA PHE A 105 -20.93 4.47 13.93
C PHE A 105 -22.00 4.28 15.01
N LEU A 106 -21.56 4.35 16.27
CA LEU A 106 -22.48 4.14 17.41
C LEU A 106 -23.55 5.23 17.53
N ASP A 107 -23.34 6.39 16.92
CA ASP A 107 -24.36 7.45 16.86
C ASP A 107 -25.47 7.17 15.84
N GLY A 108 -25.37 6.05 15.12
CA GLY A 108 -26.34 5.66 14.11
C GLY A 108 -25.98 6.10 12.69
N SER A 109 -24.95 6.92 12.52
CA SER A 109 -24.53 7.31 11.18
C SER A 109 -23.78 6.18 10.48
N PHE A 110 -23.75 6.22 9.13
CA PHE A 110 -23.12 5.20 8.30
C PHE A 110 -22.29 5.88 7.22
N SER A 111 -21.06 5.36 7.02
CA SER A 111 -20.19 5.77 5.93
C SER A 111 -19.97 4.61 4.98
N ALA A 112 -20.24 4.83 3.69
CA ALA A 112 -19.97 3.84 2.65
C ALA A 112 -18.49 3.76 2.30
N SER A 113 -17.64 4.62 2.85
CA SER A 113 -16.21 4.59 2.61
C SER A 113 -15.55 3.37 3.25
N LYS A 114 -14.66 2.72 2.50
CA LYS A 114 -13.84 1.60 2.97
C LYS A 114 -12.37 1.99 3.01
N ASP A 115 -12.06 3.28 3.11
CA ASP A 115 -10.68 3.76 3.10
C ASP A 115 -9.91 3.39 4.36
N GLU A 116 -10.62 3.16 5.46
CA GLU A 116 -9.97 2.76 6.70
C GLU A 116 -9.51 1.31 6.63
N ILE A 117 -8.24 1.06 6.98
CA ILE A 117 -7.68 -0.28 7.01
C ILE A 117 -8.06 -0.93 8.33
N VAL A 118 -8.73 -2.08 8.28
CA VAL A 118 -9.19 -2.81 9.45
C VAL A 118 -8.77 -4.27 9.32
N ARG A 119 -8.67 -4.95 10.49
CA ARG A 119 -8.30 -6.36 10.50
C ARG A 119 -9.35 -7.22 9.79
N SER A 120 -10.61 -6.94 10.01
CA SER A 120 -11.70 -7.65 9.37
C SER A 120 -12.97 -6.80 9.40
N ARG A 121 -13.93 -7.17 8.55
CA ARG A 121 -15.25 -6.55 8.51
C ARG A 121 -16.30 -7.63 8.72
N PHE A 122 -17.38 -7.28 9.40
CA PHE A 122 -18.52 -8.18 9.49
C PHE A 122 -19.10 -8.43 8.09
N PRO A 123 -19.41 -9.69 7.73
CA PRO A 123 -19.89 -10.02 6.38
C PRO A 123 -21.37 -9.70 6.22
N VAL A 124 -21.79 -8.53 6.64
CA VAL A 124 -23.16 -8.04 6.56
C VAL A 124 -23.17 -6.70 5.85
N VAL A 125 -24.29 -6.39 5.18
CA VAL A 125 -24.50 -5.12 4.49
C VAL A 125 -25.45 -4.29 5.33
N TYR A 126 -25.05 -3.07 5.59
CA TYR A 126 -25.90 -2.11 6.31
C TYR A 126 -26.90 -1.43 5.40
#